data_e5f5f903a9c5120901483d44cb6c92c5
#
_entry.id   e5f5f903a9c5120901483d44cb6c92c5
#
_cell.length_a   1.000
_cell.length_b   1.000
_cell.length_c   1.000
_cell.angle_alpha   90.00
_cell.angle_beta   90.00
_cell.angle_gamma   90.00
#
_symmetry.space_group_name_H-M   'P 1'
#
loop_
_entity.id
_entity.type
_entity.pdbx_description
1 polymer ?
#
loop_
_entity_poly.entity_id
_entity_poly.type
_entity_poly.pdbx_seq_one_letter_code
_entity_poly.pdbx_strand_id
1 'polypeptide(L)'
;PNIFKQVRDEVPGNHHASLTLGVVPNQVGTVAMAVYAAGILEATSVKVGFMVSEYQQALEILQASKEALANTETKLIGSLFADNLLYKGGIDPNLMVKLAKESECDGWLIDTLVKDGRNLFDFIPEERLKEMVLEGKELGMSTALSGHLKMDDLDELARVNPDIVGVRGAVCQKGDRDSRVYWESVLEFKTQLECFRYPNSPNLHFSTWARNCS
;
A
#
# COMPACT_ATOMS: atom_id res chain seq x y z
N PRO A 1 19.15 4.46 -6.13
CA PRO A 1 19.60 3.05 -6.24
C PRO A 1 20.41 2.61 -5.04
N ASN A 2 21.50 3.34 -4.66
CA ASN A 2 22.40 2.91 -3.60
C ASN A 2 21.73 2.74 -2.22
N ILE A 3 20.85 3.66 -1.83
CA ILE A 3 20.12 3.59 -0.55
C ILE A 3 19.23 2.34 -0.53
N PHE A 4 18.50 2.08 -1.61
CA PHE A 4 17.64 0.90 -1.67
C PHE A 4 18.47 -0.40 -1.59
N LYS A 5 19.63 -0.46 -2.28
CA LYS A 5 20.52 -1.60 -2.19
C LYS A 5 20.97 -1.86 -0.75
N GLN A 6 21.40 -0.83 -0.03
CA GLN A 6 21.76 -0.94 1.39
C GLN A 6 20.60 -1.48 2.23
N VAL A 7 19.38 -0.95 2.04
CA VAL A 7 18.18 -1.45 2.73
C VAL A 7 17.92 -2.91 2.37
N ARG A 8 18.04 -3.28 1.09
CA ARG A 8 17.82 -4.65 0.63
C ARG A 8 18.83 -5.64 1.24
N ASP A 9 20.08 -5.22 1.34
CA ASP A 9 21.17 -6.03 1.91
C ASP A 9 20.98 -6.27 3.43
N GLU A 10 20.33 -5.33 4.15
CA GLU A 10 20.04 -5.44 5.58
C GLU A 10 18.71 -6.17 5.89
N VAL A 11 17.75 -6.14 4.95
CA VAL A 11 16.45 -6.82 5.14
C VAL A 11 16.60 -8.32 4.89
N PRO A 12 16.24 -9.20 5.86
CA PRO A 12 16.29 -10.64 5.64
C PRO A 12 15.54 -11.08 4.37
N GLY A 13 16.09 -12.06 3.64
CA GLY A 13 15.57 -12.47 2.34
C GLY A 13 14.09 -12.92 2.32
N ASN A 14 13.57 -13.37 3.47
CA ASN A 14 12.18 -13.74 3.67
C ASN A 14 11.26 -12.55 4.02
N HIS A 15 11.79 -11.32 4.07
CA HIS A 15 11.01 -10.10 4.34
C HIS A 15 10.86 -9.26 3.08
N HIS A 16 9.75 -8.52 3.04
CA HIS A 16 9.39 -7.69 1.91
C HIS A 16 10.17 -6.37 1.92
N ALA A 17 10.98 -6.14 0.88
CA ALA A 17 11.64 -4.86 0.65
C ALA A 17 11.05 -4.22 -0.61
N SER A 18 10.18 -3.22 -0.43
CA SER A 18 9.51 -2.55 -1.55
C SER A 18 10.11 -1.19 -1.88
N LEU A 19 10.11 -0.86 -3.17
CA LEU A 19 10.51 0.44 -3.68
C LEU A 19 9.27 1.23 -4.11
N THR A 20 9.23 2.52 -3.78
CA THR A 20 8.16 3.42 -4.21
C THR A 20 8.72 4.47 -5.15
N LEU A 21 8.17 4.57 -6.36
CA LEU A 21 8.49 5.66 -7.28
C LEU A 21 7.70 6.94 -6.94
N GLY A 22 6.68 6.81 -6.09
CA GLY A 22 5.78 7.91 -5.75
C GLY A 22 4.83 8.27 -6.88
N VAL A 23 4.47 9.55 -6.96
CA VAL A 23 3.72 10.09 -8.10
C VAL A 23 4.65 10.20 -9.29
N VAL A 24 4.34 9.47 -10.35
CA VAL A 24 5.19 9.42 -11.54
C VAL A 24 4.77 10.44 -12.60
N PRO A 25 5.71 10.92 -13.42
CA PRO A 25 5.38 11.74 -14.56
C PRO A 25 4.65 10.93 -15.64
N ASN A 26 3.86 11.62 -16.47
CA ASN A 26 3.18 11.03 -17.61
C ASN A 26 4.17 10.74 -18.77
N GLN A 27 5.20 9.92 -18.49
CA GLN A 27 6.29 9.58 -19.41
C GLN A 27 6.54 8.06 -19.36
N VAL A 28 5.87 7.33 -20.22
CA VAL A 28 5.87 5.85 -20.24
C VAL A 28 7.28 5.26 -20.18
N GLY A 29 8.16 5.65 -21.09
CA GLY A 29 9.54 5.11 -21.16
C GLY A 29 10.38 5.43 -19.93
N THR A 30 10.27 6.65 -19.37
CA THR A 30 11.00 7.05 -18.16
C THR A 30 10.57 6.22 -16.96
N VAL A 31 9.27 5.99 -16.80
CA VAL A 31 8.75 5.19 -15.68
C VAL A 31 9.13 3.71 -15.87
N ALA A 32 9.00 3.17 -17.07
CA ALA A 32 9.40 1.79 -17.36
C ALA A 32 10.90 1.54 -17.06
N MET A 33 11.79 2.49 -17.41
CA MET A 33 13.22 2.40 -17.06
C MET A 33 13.45 2.42 -15.54
N ALA A 34 12.72 3.26 -14.79
CA ALA A 34 12.83 3.29 -13.34
C ALA A 34 12.32 2.00 -12.70
N VAL A 35 11.24 1.43 -13.22
CA VAL A 35 10.69 0.13 -12.80
C VAL A 35 11.67 -1.01 -13.13
N TYR A 36 12.27 -1.01 -14.32
CA TYR A 36 13.32 -1.97 -14.67
C TYR A 36 14.49 -1.92 -13.68
N ALA A 37 14.92 -0.72 -13.30
CA ALA A 37 15.98 -0.58 -12.29
C ALA A 37 15.58 -1.16 -10.93
N ALA A 38 14.30 -1.09 -10.53
CA ALA A 38 13.81 -1.75 -9.32
C ALA A 38 13.91 -3.28 -9.43
N GLY A 39 13.63 -3.84 -10.60
CA GLY A 39 13.81 -5.26 -10.90
C GLY A 39 15.27 -5.71 -10.76
N ILE A 40 16.19 -4.97 -11.36
CA ILE A 40 17.65 -5.26 -11.26
C ILE A 40 18.17 -5.14 -9.82
N LEU A 41 17.55 -4.31 -9.01
CA LEU A 41 17.88 -4.15 -7.58
C LEU A 41 17.19 -5.21 -6.69
N GLU A 42 16.51 -6.17 -7.28
CA GLU A 42 15.79 -7.25 -6.58
C GLU A 42 14.79 -6.75 -5.54
N ALA A 43 14.10 -5.64 -5.85
CA ALA A 43 13.00 -5.20 -5.01
C ALA A 43 11.90 -6.27 -4.98
N THR A 44 11.35 -6.57 -3.81
CA THR A 44 10.22 -7.52 -3.74
C THR A 44 9.00 -6.97 -4.48
N SER A 45 8.80 -5.66 -4.42
CA SER A 45 7.80 -4.98 -5.24
C SER A 45 8.21 -3.53 -5.56
N VAL A 46 7.66 -2.99 -6.64
CA VAL A 46 7.75 -1.57 -6.99
C VAL A 46 6.36 -0.97 -7.11
N LYS A 47 6.16 0.19 -6.48
CA LYS A 47 4.90 0.94 -6.47
C LYS A 47 4.97 2.12 -7.42
N VAL A 48 3.96 2.22 -8.31
CA VAL A 48 3.79 3.29 -9.30
C VAL A 48 2.48 4.00 -9.03
N GLY A 49 2.53 5.28 -8.66
CA GLY A 49 1.38 6.06 -8.22
C GLY A 49 1.03 7.21 -9.15
N PHE A 50 -0.27 7.50 -9.28
CA PHE A 50 -0.81 8.54 -10.14
C PHE A 50 -1.64 9.54 -9.33
N MET A 51 -1.37 10.83 -9.51
CA MET A 51 -2.15 11.93 -8.94
C MET A 51 -3.00 12.60 -10.01
N VAL A 52 -2.35 13.19 -11.00
CA VAL A 52 -3.02 13.85 -12.14
C VAL A 52 -2.58 13.12 -13.40
N SER A 53 -3.48 12.28 -13.92
CA SER A 53 -3.23 11.49 -15.12
C SER A 53 -4.57 11.06 -15.70
N GLU A 54 -4.68 10.95 -17.00
CA GLU A 54 -5.83 10.29 -17.62
C GLU A 54 -5.72 8.77 -17.44
N TYR A 55 -6.87 8.10 -17.34
CA TYR A 55 -6.93 6.66 -17.12
C TYR A 55 -6.11 5.87 -18.17
N GLN A 56 -6.27 6.20 -19.43
CA GLN A 56 -5.56 5.53 -20.52
C GLN A 56 -4.05 5.70 -20.40
N GLN A 57 -3.59 6.87 -20.01
CA GLN A 57 -2.17 7.15 -19.80
C GLN A 57 -1.59 6.37 -18.62
N ALA A 58 -2.33 6.28 -17.50
CA ALA A 58 -1.93 5.46 -16.37
C ALA A 58 -1.87 3.97 -16.74
N LEU A 59 -2.82 3.49 -17.53
CA LEU A 59 -2.85 2.13 -18.06
C LEU A 59 -1.60 1.83 -18.91
N GLU A 60 -1.27 2.68 -19.87
CA GLU A 60 -0.09 2.53 -20.71
C GLU A 60 1.22 2.50 -19.91
N ILE A 61 1.34 3.36 -18.89
CA ILE A 61 2.49 3.38 -18.00
C ILE A 61 2.63 2.07 -17.22
N LEU A 62 1.54 1.56 -16.66
CA LEU A 62 1.57 0.31 -15.90
C LEU A 62 1.84 -0.90 -16.80
N GLN A 63 1.26 -0.95 -18.01
CA GLN A 63 1.54 -2.02 -18.97
C GLN A 63 3.02 -2.04 -19.37
N ALA A 64 3.60 -0.90 -19.76
CA ALA A 64 5.03 -0.80 -20.05
C ALA A 64 5.91 -1.13 -18.82
N SER A 65 5.44 -0.80 -17.62
CA SER A 65 6.11 -1.17 -16.37
C SER A 65 6.08 -2.70 -16.14
N LYS A 66 4.97 -3.35 -16.44
CA LYS A 66 4.85 -4.82 -16.35
C LYS A 66 5.78 -5.52 -17.34
N GLU A 67 5.82 -5.04 -18.59
CA GLU A 67 6.75 -5.54 -19.60
C GLU A 67 8.22 -5.37 -19.17
N ALA A 68 8.58 -4.24 -18.54
CA ALA A 68 9.92 -3.99 -18.05
C ALA A 68 10.36 -4.95 -16.93
N LEU A 69 9.42 -5.58 -16.23
CA LEU A 69 9.66 -6.56 -15.16
C LEU A 69 9.61 -8.03 -15.64
N ALA A 70 9.34 -8.30 -16.91
CA ALA A 70 9.06 -9.64 -17.42
C ALA A 70 10.12 -10.71 -17.07
N ASN A 71 11.37 -10.31 -16.88
CA ASN A 71 12.47 -11.21 -16.53
C ASN A 71 12.96 -11.03 -15.08
N THR A 72 12.10 -10.57 -14.18
CA THR A 72 12.41 -10.35 -12.76
C THR A 72 11.33 -10.95 -11.87
N GLU A 73 11.65 -11.16 -10.59
CA GLU A 73 10.67 -11.60 -9.57
C GLU A 73 9.94 -10.42 -8.90
N THR A 74 10.32 -9.18 -9.27
CA THR A 74 9.74 -7.96 -8.67
C THR A 74 8.28 -7.80 -9.06
N LYS A 75 7.41 -7.61 -8.06
CA LYS A 75 5.98 -7.43 -8.25
C LYS A 75 5.64 -5.97 -8.56
N LEU A 76 4.75 -5.76 -9.53
CA LEU A 76 4.24 -4.43 -9.87
C LEU A 76 3.00 -4.10 -9.04
N ILE A 77 3.01 -2.97 -8.35
CA ILE A 77 1.89 -2.46 -7.57
C ILE A 77 1.43 -1.12 -8.13
N GLY A 78 0.24 -1.08 -8.70
CA GLY A 78 -0.41 0.17 -9.09
C GLY A 78 -0.96 0.91 -7.88
N SER A 79 -0.89 2.24 -7.86
CA SER A 79 -1.39 3.03 -6.74
C SER A 79 -2.18 4.25 -7.19
N LEU A 80 -3.35 4.46 -6.58
CA LEU A 80 -4.13 5.69 -6.66
C LEU A 80 -4.28 6.30 -5.26
N PHE A 81 -4.66 7.57 -5.22
CA PHE A 81 -4.93 8.25 -3.96
C PHE A 81 -6.45 8.39 -3.76
N ALA A 82 -6.93 8.10 -2.56
CA ALA A 82 -8.34 8.19 -2.19
C ALA A 82 -8.92 9.60 -2.41
N ASP A 83 -8.08 10.60 -2.24
CA ASP A 83 -8.36 12.02 -2.40
C ASP A 83 -8.06 12.57 -3.82
N ASN A 84 -7.83 11.68 -4.79
CA ASN A 84 -7.45 12.06 -6.16
C ASN A 84 -8.47 12.99 -6.83
N LEU A 85 -9.77 12.83 -6.55
CA LEU A 85 -10.83 13.66 -7.11
C LEU A 85 -10.84 15.11 -6.59
N LEU A 86 -10.05 15.43 -5.55
CA LEU A 86 -9.81 16.82 -5.15
C LEU A 86 -8.94 17.57 -6.18
N TYR A 87 -8.29 16.87 -7.07
CA TYR A 87 -7.40 17.44 -8.08
C TYR A 87 -8.03 17.34 -9.46
N LYS A 88 -7.99 18.45 -10.22
CA LYS A 88 -8.46 18.45 -11.60
C LYS A 88 -7.65 17.46 -12.45
N GLY A 89 -8.32 16.48 -13.04
CA GLY A 89 -7.69 15.43 -13.83
C GLY A 89 -7.18 14.24 -13.01
N GLY A 90 -7.56 14.13 -11.73
CA GLY A 90 -7.30 12.94 -10.91
C GLY A 90 -8.19 11.77 -11.35
N ILE A 91 -7.62 10.56 -11.36
CA ILE A 91 -8.37 9.33 -11.65
C ILE A 91 -9.24 8.99 -10.43
N ASP A 92 -10.49 8.60 -10.67
CA ASP A 92 -11.36 8.10 -9.61
C ASP A 92 -10.72 6.87 -8.94
N PRO A 93 -10.45 6.91 -7.62
CA PRO A 93 -9.84 5.79 -6.89
C PRO A 93 -10.67 4.50 -6.95
N ASN A 94 -11.97 4.58 -7.20
CA ASN A 94 -12.83 3.42 -7.40
C ASN A 94 -12.46 2.59 -8.64
N LEU A 95 -11.69 3.15 -9.56
CA LEU A 95 -11.19 2.46 -10.75
C LEU A 95 -9.88 1.69 -10.50
N MET A 96 -9.34 1.70 -9.26
CA MET A 96 -8.04 1.09 -8.97
C MET A 96 -7.98 -0.40 -9.32
N VAL A 97 -8.98 -1.18 -8.94
CA VAL A 97 -9.00 -2.62 -9.21
C VAL A 97 -9.08 -2.89 -10.72
N LYS A 98 -9.92 -2.13 -11.43
CA LYS A 98 -10.02 -2.20 -12.90
C LYS A 98 -8.68 -1.85 -13.55
N LEU A 99 -8.04 -0.76 -13.14
CA LEU A 99 -6.74 -0.32 -13.67
C LEU A 99 -5.67 -1.38 -13.44
N ALA A 100 -5.59 -1.95 -12.23
CA ALA A 100 -4.64 -2.99 -11.90
C ALA A 100 -4.86 -4.28 -12.71
N LYS A 101 -6.13 -4.65 -12.94
CA LYS A 101 -6.49 -5.81 -13.76
C LYS A 101 -6.09 -5.62 -15.22
N GLU A 102 -6.45 -4.49 -15.83
CA GLU A 102 -6.18 -4.21 -17.25
C GLU A 102 -4.68 -4.03 -17.55
N SER A 103 -3.88 -3.68 -16.53
CA SER A 103 -2.43 -3.56 -16.62
C SER A 103 -1.65 -4.76 -16.07
N GLU A 104 -2.34 -5.84 -15.70
CA GLU A 104 -1.75 -7.06 -15.16
C GLU A 104 -0.83 -6.82 -13.94
N CYS A 105 -1.19 -5.84 -13.10
CA CYS A 105 -0.47 -5.61 -11.84
C CYS A 105 -0.58 -6.82 -10.91
N ASP A 106 0.47 -7.08 -10.14
CA ASP A 106 0.48 -8.13 -9.10
C ASP A 106 -0.27 -7.71 -7.82
N GLY A 107 -0.61 -6.43 -7.73
CA GLY A 107 -1.37 -5.86 -6.62
C GLY A 107 -1.67 -4.39 -6.81
N TRP A 108 -2.41 -3.83 -5.86
CA TRP A 108 -2.78 -2.42 -5.87
C TRP A 108 -2.74 -1.80 -4.47
N LEU A 109 -2.62 -0.48 -4.44
CA LEU A 109 -2.58 0.33 -3.23
C LEU A 109 -3.51 1.54 -3.37
N ILE A 110 -4.30 1.80 -2.33
CA ILE A 110 -4.93 3.11 -2.11
C ILE A 110 -4.24 3.79 -0.93
N ASP A 111 -3.82 5.04 -1.13
CA ASP A 111 -3.25 5.92 -0.09
C ASP A 111 -4.01 7.25 -0.08
N THR A 112 -3.64 8.20 0.77
CA THR A 112 -4.05 9.61 0.71
C THR A 112 -2.83 10.50 0.43
N LEU A 113 -3.01 11.52 -0.41
CA LEU A 113 -2.00 12.51 -0.70
C LEU A 113 -2.03 13.67 0.30
N VAL A 114 -3.23 14.20 0.56
CA VAL A 114 -3.46 15.28 1.52
C VAL A 114 -3.18 14.81 2.95
N LYS A 115 -2.55 15.69 3.72
CA LYS A 115 -2.19 15.45 5.13
C LYS A 115 -2.82 16.53 6.03
N ASP A 116 -4.12 16.69 5.92
CA ASP A 116 -4.94 17.69 6.62
C ASP A 116 -5.72 17.11 7.82
N GLY A 117 -5.40 15.88 8.21
CA GLY A 117 -6.04 15.17 9.31
C GLY A 117 -7.07 14.15 8.85
N ARG A 118 -7.58 14.25 7.61
CA ARG A 118 -8.47 13.25 7.03
C ARG A 118 -7.72 11.96 6.75
N ASN A 119 -8.40 10.83 6.93
CA ASN A 119 -7.86 9.52 6.64
C ASN A 119 -8.52 8.87 5.42
N LEU A 120 -8.16 7.65 5.11
CA LEU A 120 -8.67 6.87 4.00
C LEU A 120 -10.22 6.78 4.00
N PHE A 121 -10.83 6.54 5.18
CA PHE A 121 -12.27 6.32 5.33
C PHE A 121 -13.09 7.62 5.18
N ASP A 122 -12.45 8.78 5.28
CA ASP A 122 -13.10 10.08 4.98
C ASP A 122 -13.31 10.28 3.47
N PHE A 123 -12.62 9.52 2.62
CA PHE A 123 -12.68 9.65 1.16
C PHE A 123 -13.40 8.48 0.48
N ILE A 124 -13.21 7.26 0.99
CA ILE A 124 -13.83 6.06 0.43
C ILE A 124 -14.54 5.31 1.57
N PRO A 125 -15.86 5.11 1.49
CA PRO A 125 -16.60 4.38 2.51
C PRO A 125 -16.05 2.96 2.74
N GLU A 126 -16.13 2.48 3.99
CA GLU A 126 -15.67 1.15 4.40
C GLU A 126 -16.22 0.04 3.49
N GLU A 127 -17.52 0.05 3.22
CA GLU A 127 -18.16 -0.97 2.37
C GLU A 127 -17.55 -1.01 0.97
N ARG A 128 -17.24 0.16 0.41
CA ARG A 128 -16.61 0.23 -0.91
C ARG A 128 -15.17 -0.30 -0.90
N LEU A 129 -14.40 0.03 0.13
CA LEU A 129 -13.05 -0.51 0.30
C LEU A 129 -13.08 -2.04 0.46
N LYS A 130 -14.06 -2.55 1.20
CA LYS A 130 -14.26 -4.00 1.37
C LYS A 130 -14.57 -4.72 0.05
N GLU A 131 -15.46 -4.14 -0.77
CA GLU A 131 -15.75 -4.66 -2.12
C GLU A 131 -14.47 -4.69 -2.98
N MET A 132 -13.70 -3.59 -3.00
CA MET A 132 -12.46 -3.50 -3.77
C MET A 132 -11.41 -4.51 -3.31
N VAL A 133 -11.27 -4.70 -1.99
CA VAL A 133 -10.34 -5.69 -1.42
C VAL A 133 -10.77 -7.11 -1.81
N LEU A 134 -12.06 -7.42 -1.72
CA LEU A 134 -12.58 -8.72 -2.11
C LEU A 134 -12.33 -9.01 -3.60
N GLU A 135 -12.69 -8.05 -4.47
CA GLU A 135 -12.46 -8.16 -5.91
C GLU A 135 -10.97 -8.36 -6.23
N GLY A 136 -10.08 -7.59 -5.58
CA GLY A 136 -8.64 -7.74 -5.76
C GLY A 136 -8.13 -9.13 -5.38
N LYS A 137 -8.59 -9.67 -4.25
CA LYS A 137 -8.26 -11.02 -3.79
C LYS A 137 -8.77 -12.12 -4.72
N GLU A 138 -10.01 -11.99 -5.23
CA GLU A 138 -10.57 -12.91 -6.22
C GLU A 138 -9.78 -12.93 -7.52
N LEU A 139 -9.15 -11.82 -7.89
CA LEU A 139 -8.23 -11.69 -9.03
C LEU A 139 -6.80 -12.17 -8.71
N GLY A 140 -6.53 -12.64 -7.51
CA GLY A 140 -5.20 -13.09 -7.09
C GLY A 140 -4.19 -11.96 -6.84
N MET A 141 -4.66 -10.73 -6.67
CA MET A 141 -3.83 -9.55 -6.43
C MET A 141 -3.58 -9.33 -4.93
N SER A 142 -2.38 -8.84 -4.58
CA SER A 142 -2.13 -8.23 -3.27
C SER A 142 -2.91 -6.93 -3.12
N THR A 143 -3.60 -6.78 -1.99
CA THR A 143 -4.40 -5.59 -1.68
C THR A 143 -3.76 -4.79 -0.56
N ALA A 144 -3.54 -3.49 -0.77
CA ALA A 144 -2.90 -2.63 0.21
C ALA A 144 -3.72 -1.36 0.46
N LEU A 145 -3.86 -0.99 1.73
CA LEU A 145 -4.50 0.24 2.16
C LEU A 145 -3.56 1.06 3.04
N SER A 146 -3.53 2.36 2.81
CA SER A 146 -2.77 3.36 3.54
C SER A 146 -3.56 4.68 3.55
N GLY A 147 -3.08 5.69 4.23
CA GLY A 147 -3.72 7.00 4.22
C GLY A 147 -4.12 7.48 5.59
N HIS A 148 -3.15 7.96 6.35
CA HIS A 148 -3.34 8.55 7.68
C HIS A 148 -4.09 7.65 8.69
N LEU A 149 -3.94 6.33 8.52
CA LEU A 149 -4.56 5.31 9.37
C LEU A 149 -3.98 5.37 10.78
N LYS A 150 -4.85 5.15 11.79
CA LYS A 150 -4.56 5.24 13.22
C LYS A 150 -5.02 3.97 13.93
N MET A 151 -4.74 3.91 15.25
CA MET A 151 -5.22 2.83 16.11
C MET A 151 -6.76 2.78 16.15
N ASP A 152 -7.43 3.92 16.07
CA ASP A 152 -8.89 4.03 16.10
C ASP A 152 -9.56 3.43 14.85
N ASP A 153 -8.79 3.21 13.77
CA ASP A 153 -9.30 2.65 12.51
C ASP A 153 -9.14 1.12 12.43
N LEU A 154 -8.67 0.47 13.52
CA LEU A 154 -8.35 -0.97 13.49
C LEU A 154 -9.57 -1.86 13.26
N ASP A 155 -10.73 -1.47 13.76
CA ASP A 155 -11.97 -2.22 13.62
C ASP A 155 -12.44 -2.21 12.15
N GLU A 156 -12.44 -1.05 11.50
CA GLU A 156 -12.73 -0.88 10.08
C GLU A 156 -11.71 -1.66 9.22
N LEU A 157 -10.43 -1.54 9.53
CA LEU A 157 -9.37 -2.26 8.82
C LEU A 157 -9.51 -3.78 8.93
N ALA A 158 -9.94 -4.27 10.08
CA ALA A 158 -10.20 -5.69 10.28
C ALA A 158 -11.39 -6.18 9.45
N ARG A 159 -12.48 -5.39 9.37
CA ARG A 159 -13.65 -5.72 8.55
C ARG A 159 -13.38 -5.65 7.06
N VAL A 160 -12.61 -4.66 6.60
CA VAL A 160 -12.15 -4.52 5.21
C VAL A 160 -11.14 -5.61 4.84
N ASN A 161 -10.28 -5.99 5.77
CA ASN A 161 -9.31 -7.08 5.69
C ASN A 161 -8.37 -7.04 4.46
N PRO A 162 -7.66 -5.93 4.19
CA PRO A 162 -6.63 -5.90 3.15
C PRO A 162 -5.44 -6.81 3.54
N ASP A 163 -4.63 -7.25 2.55
CA ASP A 163 -3.43 -8.04 2.83
C ASP A 163 -2.35 -7.21 3.54
N ILE A 164 -2.25 -5.93 3.18
CA ILE A 164 -1.23 -5.01 3.70
C ILE A 164 -1.91 -3.74 4.23
N VAL A 165 -1.54 -3.33 5.43
CA VAL A 165 -1.90 -2.03 6.02
C VAL A 165 -0.64 -1.17 6.13
N GLY A 166 -0.63 -0.02 5.46
CA GLY A 166 0.47 0.93 5.50
C GLY A 166 0.22 2.03 6.53
N VAL A 167 1.08 2.09 7.54
CA VAL A 167 1.02 3.13 8.59
C VAL A 167 2.36 3.84 8.75
N ARG A 168 2.32 5.10 9.15
CA ARG A 168 3.50 5.87 9.52
C ARG A 168 3.25 6.63 10.82
N GLY A 169 2.36 7.63 10.84
CA GLY A 169 2.10 8.46 12.01
C GLY A 169 1.69 7.65 13.25
N ALA A 170 0.84 6.64 13.07
CA ALA A 170 0.37 5.77 14.15
C ALA A 170 1.50 5.03 14.91
N VAL A 171 2.65 4.83 14.27
CA VAL A 171 3.79 4.09 14.84
C VAL A 171 5.02 4.97 15.07
N CYS A 172 4.87 6.28 14.89
CA CYS A 172 5.90 7.27 15.20
C CYS A 172 5.72 7.85 16.60
N GLN A 173 6.78 8.45 17.14
CA GLN A 173 6.76 9.06 18.45
C GLN A 173 5.65 10.11 18.58
N LYS A 174 4.76 9.92 19.56
CA LYS A 174 3.62 10.83 19.84
C LYS A 174 2.71 11.10 18.63
N GLY A 175 2.66 10.19 17.66
CA GLY A 175 1.89 10.38 16.44
C GLY A 175 2.50 11.37 15.44
N ASP A 176 3.68 11.91 15.72
CA ASP A 176 4.39 12.82 14.82
C ASP A 176 5.09 12.04 13.70
N ARG A 177 4.53 12.13 12.50
CA ARG A 177 5.01 11.41 11.30
C ARG A 177 6.44 11.80 10.87
N ASP A 178 6.97 12.90 11.34
CA ASP A 178 8.32 13.38 11.00
C ASP A 178 9.35 12.92 12.04
N SER A 179 8.88 12.30 13.13
CA SER A 179 9.70 11.64 14.14
C SER A 179 10.10 10.22 13.74
N ARG A 180 10.87 9.57 14.61
CA ARG A 180 11.28 8.16 14.42
C ARG A 180 10.11 7.19 14.58
N VAL A 181 10.14 6.14 13.78
CA VAL A 181 9.29 4.95 13.97
C VAL A 181 9.81 4.19 15.21
N TYR A 182 8.88 3.77 16.07
CA TYR A 182 9.16 2.94 17.24
C TYR A 182 8.71 1.51 16.96
N TRP A 183 9.61 0.57 17.15
CA TRP A 183 9.31 -0.84 16.91
C TRP A 183 8.22 -1.37 17.85
N GLU A 184 8.16 -0.87 19.09
CA GLU A 184 7.11 -1.20 20.05
C GLU A 184 5.73 -0.78 19.56
N SER A 185 5.61 0.42 18.97
CA SER A 185 4.36 0.90 18.39
C SER A 185 3.96 0.12 17.14
N VAL A 186 4.93 -0.33 16.34
CA VAL A 186 4.67 -1.23 15.20
C VAL A 186 4.15 -2.57 15.70
N LEU A 187 4.77 -3.14 16.74
CA LEU A 187 4.35 -4.41 17.31
C LEU A 187 2.95 -4.29 17.93
N GLU A 188 2.67 -3.21 18.65
CA GLU A 188 1.37 -2.93 19.23
C GLU A 188 0.29 -2.84 18.15
N PHE A 189 0.50 -2.00 17.12
CA PHE A 189 -0.44 -1.85 16.00
C PHE A 189 -0.72 -3.20 15.33
N LYS A 190 0.32 -3.95 15.01
CA LYS A 190 0.19 -5.27 14.40
C LYS A 190 -0.61 -6.23 15.29
N THR A 191 -0.27 -6.31 16.57
CA THR A 191 -0.92 -7.23 17.51
C THR A 191 -2.40 -6.90 17.67
N GLN A 192 -2.74 -5.61 17.81
CA GLN A 192 -4.14 -5.20 17.92
C GLN A 192 -4.93 -5.47 16.63
N LEU A 193 -4.37 -5.18 15.45
CA LEU A 193 -5.02 -5.50 14.18
C LEU A 193 -5.28 -7.01 14.05
N GLU A 194 -4.33 -7.86 14.47
CA GLU A 194 -4.51 -9.31 14.47
C GLU A 194 -5.60 -9.76 15.45
N CYS A 195 -5.71 -9.12 16.63
CA CYS A 195 -6.80 -9.38 17.59
C CYS A 195 -8.18 -9.08 16.97
N PHE A 196 -8.32 -7.97 16.28
CA PHE A 196 -9.58 -7.61 15.59
C PHE A 196 -9.91 -8.57 14.45
N ARG A 197 -8.91 -9.00 13.68
CA ARG A 197 -9.10 -9.93 12.56
C ARG A 197 -9.43 -11.34 13.02
N TYR A 198 -8.85 -11.80 14.13
CA TYR A 198 -8.93 -13.18 14.60
C TYR A 198 -9.22 -13.25 16.10
N PRO A 199 -10.40 -12.77 16.57
CA PRO A 199 -10.70 -12.65 18.00
C PRO A 199 -10.64 -13.98 18.77
N ASN A 200 -10.79 -15.12 18.07
CA ASN A 200 -10.76 -16.46 18.66
C ASN A 200 -9.46 -17.24 18.39
N SER A 201 -8.38 -16.57 17.94
CA SER A 201 -7.13 -17.26 17.67
C SER A 201 -6.38 -17.63 18.95
N PRO A 202 -6.06 -18.91 19.17
CA PRO A 202 -5.37 -19.36 20.38
C PRO A 202 -3.93 -18.83 20.50
N ASN A 203 -3.34 -18.32 19.42
CA ASN A 203 -1.96 -17.82 19.37
C ASN A 203 -1.81 -16.36 19.84
N LEU A 204 -2.91 -15.66 20.14
CA LEU A 204 -2.88 -14.25 20.62
C LEU A 204 -2.64 -14.13 22.13
N HIS A 205 -2.43 -15.24 22.85
CA HIS A 205 -2.26 -15.26 24.31
C HIS A 205 -0.83 -15.00 24.80
N PHE A 206 0.11 -14.61 23.96
CA PHE A 206 1.50 -14.38 24.37
C PHE A 206 1.86 -12.90 24.45
N SER A 207 1.43 -12.26 25.48
CA SER A 207 2.11 -11.25 26.28
C SER A 207 1.12 -10.51 27.18
N THR A 208 1.59 -9.91 28.22
CA THR A 208 0.86 -9.11 29.23
C THR A 208 0.09 -7.90 28.66
N TRP A 209 0.11 -7.69 27.34
CA TRP A 209 -0.56 -6.60 26.59
C TRP A 209 -1.96 -7.00 26.12
N ALA A 210 -2.30 -8.28 26.07
CA ALA A 210 -3.60 -8.78 25.58
C ALA A 210 -4.79 -8.50 26.53
N ARG A 211 -4.62 -7.73 27.59
CA ARG A 211 -5.70 -7.44 28.55
C ARG A 211 -6.64 -6.31 28.14
N ASN A 212 -6.41 -5.68 26.99
CA ASN A 212 -7.24 -4.57 26.51
C ASN A 212 -8.09 -4.90 25.27
N CYS A 213 -8.17 -6.17 24.86
CA CYS A 213 -9.06 -6.63 23.77
C CYS A 213 -10.41 -7.15 24.29
N SER A 214 -10.86 -6.72 25.49
CA SER A 214 -12.18 -7.04 26.05
C SER A 214 -13.01 -5.78 26.27
#